data_d9ce1ecc4d6c46d349933cab8926db80
#
_entry.id   d9ce1ecc4d6c46d349933cab8926db80
#
_cell.length_a   1.000
_cell.length_b   1.000
_cell.length_c   1.000
_cell.angle_alpha   90.00
_cell.angle_beta   90.00
_cell.angle_gamma   90.00
#
_symmetry.space_group_name_H-M   'P 1'
#
loop_
_entity.id
_entity.type
_entity.pdbx_description
1 polymer ?
#
loop_
_entity_poly.entity_id
_entity_poly.type
_entity_poly.pdbx_seq_one_letter_code
_entity_poly.pdbx_strand_id
1 'polypeptide(L)'
;AINRKNPKNILAGVVLNKAIYTKDGGLSWKTTTLQSPFGVYGDPAVISDVKGDFYYFHLADPSGEGRSNDAWLDRIVVQKSTDGGETWSEGESIGHNPPADQDKEWPAVHPRKQNIYTTWTQFDKYGLTDPNCHSNIMFSMSTNAGKKWSKAIQINQTPGDCVDDDNTAEGAVPAVDAMGRVFVAWSNQGTIFMDRSFDGGTTWLTNDLAIAKQEGGWAMKIPGLSRSNGMPVLKIDNSKGRLNGSLYLVWADQRNGEDDTDIWFMRSTNQGDFWTQPLRINQDGKGKHQFMPWLAVDDETGYIYILYYDRRAYDDLQTDVYLAYSVDGGATFKEQKISETPFIPTEEKFFGDYTNIDAFKGVITPIWTRMDDGRTSVLTSIIKDSDLIKK
;
A
#
# COMPACT_ATOMS: atom_id res chain seq x y z
N ALA A 1 4.43 -7.89 6.28
CA ALA A 1 4.86 -8.92 5.32
C ALA A 1 5.06 -10.26 6.01
N ILE A 2 4.63 -11.32 5.36
CA ILE A 2 4.84 -12.71 5.78
C ILE A 2 6.08 -13.26 5.07
N ASN A 3 6.97 -13.90 5.79
CA ASN A 3 8.14 -14.58 5.23
C ASN A 3 7.71 -15.70 4.28
N ARG A 4 8.10 -15.60 3.00
CA ARG A 4 7.68 -16.55 1.93
C ARG A 4 8.28 -17.96 2.09
N LYS A 5 9.26 -18.15 2.99
CA LYS A 5 9.80 -19.47 3.38
C LYS A 5 9.24 -20.01 4.68
N ASN A 6 9.00 -19.12 5.64
CA ASN A 6 8.53 -19.49 6.97
C ASN A 6 7.35 -18.59 7.39
N PRO A 7 6.10 -18.98 7.15
CA PRO A 7 4.93 -18.17 7.49
C PRO A 7 4.76 -17.83 8.98
N LYS A 8 5.54 -18.45 9.88
CA LYS A 8 5.58 -18.07 11.29
C LYS A 8 6.42 -16.82 11.55
N ASN A 9 7.27 -16.42 10.58
CA ASN A 9 8.04 -15.20 10.67
C ASN A 9 7.31 -14.09 9.91
N ILE A 10 6.85 -13.09 10.63
CA ILE A 10 6.04 -11.97 10.13
C ILE A 10 6.70 -10.69 10.60
N LEU A 11 6.70 -9.68 9.73
CA LEU A 11 7.31 -8.39 10.00
C LEU A 11 6.38 -7.25 9.61
N ALA A 12 6.34 -6.22 10.45
CA ALA A 12 5.62 -4.98 10.23
C ALA A 12 6.55 -3.78 10.35
N GLY A 13 6.39 -2.81 9.45
CA GLY A 13 6.99 -1.48 9.57
C GLY A 13 6.05 -0.54 10.32
N VAL A 14 6.61 0.29 11.20
CA VAL A 14 5.86 1.27 12.00
C VAL A 14 6.65 2.57 12.05
N VAL A 15 5.95 3.68 11.87
CA VAL A 15 6.56 5.02 11.98
C VAL A 15 7.18 5.27 13.36
N LEU A 16 8.34 6.01 13.45
CA LEU A 16 9.06 6.47 12.27
C LEU A 16 10.01 5.39 11.73
N ASN A 17 10.68 4.62 12.60
CA ASN A 17 11.84 3.80 12.30
C ASN A 17 11.79 2.43 13.02
N LYS A 18 10.60 1.90 13.26
CA LYS A 18 10.45 0.62 13.96
C LYS A 18 10.09 -0.51 13.00
N ALA A 19 10.79 -1.63 13.16
CA ALA A 19 10.36 -2.91 12.64
C ALA A 19 9.91 -3.80 13.81
N ILE A 20 8.69 -4.30 13.75
CA ILE A 20 8.14 -5.24 14.74
C ILE A 20 8.03 -6.60 14.07
N TYR A 21 8.55 -7.63 14.68
CA TYR A 21 8.57 -8.97 14.07
C TYR A 21 8.29 -10.09 15.07
N THR A 22 7.80 -11.19 14.53
CA THR A 22 7.65 -12.48 15.22
C THR A 22 8.34 -13.57 14.43
N LYS A 23 8.82 -14.62 15.10
CA LYS A 23 9.36 -15.84 14.48
C LYS A 23 8.58 -17.10 14.86
N ASP A 24 7.55 -16.96 15.68
CA ASP A 24 6.77 -18.04 16.27
C ASP A 24 5.28 -18.00 15.91
N GLY A 25 4.91 -17.19 14.89
CA GLY A 25 3.53 -17.07 14.42
C GLY A 25 2.68 -16.16 15.31
N GLY A 26 3.29 -15.15 15.93
CA GLY A 26 2.61 -14.14 16.72
C GLY A 26 2.46 -14.46 18.20
N LEU A 27 3.04 -15.54 18.70
CA LEU A 27 3.04 -15.87 20.12
C LEU A 27 3.91 -14.88 20.92
N SER A 28 4.99 -14.41 20.31
CA SER A 28 5.82 -13.33 20.85
C SER A 28 6.25 -12.35 19.76
N TRP A 29 6.42 -11.09 20.13
CA TRP A 29 6.82 -10.01 19.25
C TRP A 29 8.05 -9.29 19.78
N LYS A 30 8.94 -8.91 18.87
CA LYS A 30 10.15 -8.13 19.16
C LYS A 30 10.15 -6.87 18.30
N THR A 31 10.87 -5.85 18.73
CA THR A 31 11.03 -4.60 18.02
C THR A 31 12.50 -4.33 17.75
N THR A 32 12.81 -3.95 16.53
CA THR A 32 14.11 -3.41 16.12
C THR A 32 13.95 -1.95 15.69
N THR A 33 14.90 -1.11 16.06
CA THR A 33 14.95 0.27 15.58
C THR A 33 15.90 0.32 14.38
N LEU A 34 15.40 0.76 13.25
CA LEU A 34 16.20 0.95 12.05
C LEU A 34 17.09 2.18 12.19
N GLN A 35 18.28 2.09 11.62
CA GLN A 35 19.24 3.18 11.50
C GLN A 35 19.81 3.17 10.08
N SER A 36 19.95 4.34 9.48
CA SER A 36 20.53 4.51 8.16
C SER A 36 21.34 5.80 8.13
N PRO A 37 22.45 5.86 7.38
CA PRO A 37 23.18 7.12 7.13
C PRO A 37 22.32 8.14 6.36
N PHE A 38 21.23 7.70 5.73
CA PHE A 38 20.27 8.57 5.06
C PHE A 38 19.12 9.02 5.97
N GLY A 39 19.13 8.66 7.27
CA GLY A 39 18.00 8.83 8.17
C GLY A 39 16.87 7.80 7.91
N VAL A 40 15.88 7.75 8.80
CA VAL A 40 14.65 6.94 8.64
C VAL A 40 13.49 7.82 9.06
N TYR A 41 12.66 8.25 8.10
CA TYR A 41 11.67 9.30 8.34
C TYR A 41 10.22 8.82 8.32
N GLY A 42 9.93 7.60 8.04
CA GLY A 42 8.54 7.10 8.03
C GLY A 42 8.12 6.47 6.71
N ASP A 43 6.84 6.41 6.50
CA ASP A 43 6.14 5.77 5.37
C ASP A 43 6.65 4.35 5.10
N PRO A 44 6.65 3.48 6.14
CA PRO A 44 7.23 2.16 6.01
C PRO A 44 6.45 1.28 5.05
N ALA A 45 7.12 0.74 4.04
CA ALA A 45 6.60 -0.31 3.18
C ALA A 45 7.48 -1.56 3.28
N VAL A 46 6.88 -2.72 3.58
CA VAL A 46 7.63 -3.95 3.85
C VAL A 46 7.21 -5.08 2.94
N ILE A 47 8.18 -5.77 2.36
CA ILE A 47 7.97 -6.98 1.55
C ILE A 47 8.92 -8.10 1.96
N SER A 48 8.57 -9.34 1.58
CA SER A 48 9.44 -10.51 1.72
C SER A 48 9.62 -11.19 0.37
N ASP A 49 10.86 -11.54 0.03
CA ASP A 49 11.17 -12.24 -1.21
C ASP A 49 11.05 -13.77 -1.08
N VAL A 50 11.25 -14.46 -2.21
CA VAL A 50 11.16 -15.93 -2.30
C VAL A 50 12.18 -16.69 -1.44
N LYS A 51 13.22 -16.02 -0.95
CA LYS A 51 14.18 -16.59 0.01
C LYS A 51 13.82 -16.34 1.46
N GLY A 52 12.80 -15.49 1.70
CA GLY A 52 12.37 -15.10 3.01
C GLY A 52 13.17 -13.93 3.59
N ASP A 53 13.96 -13.24 2.77
CA ASP A 53 14.58 -12.00 3.16
C ASP A 53 13.51 -10.91 3.22
N PHE A 54 13.61 -10.00 4.19
CA PHE A 54 12.73 -8.83 4.30
C PHE A 54 13.42 -7.58 3.76
N TYR A 55 12.61 -6.71 3.17
CA TYR A 55 13.02 -5.39 2.70
C TYR A 55 12.08 -4.36 3.31
N TYR A 56 12.66 -3.34 3.91
CA TYR A 56 11.97 -2.23 4.53
C TYR A 56 12.30 -0.96 3.76
N PHE A 57 11.32 -0.41 3.08
CA PHE A 57 11.41 0.86 2.37
C PHE A 57 10.96 1.98 3.30
N HIS A 58 11.58 3.13 3.16
CA HIS A 58 11.26 4.31 3.97
C HIS A 58 11.75 5.60 3.32
N LEU A 59 11.21 6.71 3.77
CA LEU A 59 11.66 8.05 3.41
C LEU A 59 12.97 8.41 4.11
N ALA A 60 13.71 9.38 3.55
CA ALA A 60 14.99 9.86 4.06
C ALA A 60 14.84 11.19 4.81
N ASP A 61 15.59 11.32 5.88
CA ASP A 61 15.88 12.58 6.57
C ASP A 61 17.19 12.44 7.36
N PRO A 62 18.34 12.61 6.71
CA PRO A 62 19.64 12.37 7.36
C PRO A 62 19.95 13.36 8.49
N SER A 63 19.35 14.54 8.50
CA SER A 63 19.53 15.53 9.57
C SER A 63 18.60 15.28 10.76
N GLY A 64 17.43 14.67 10.54
CA GLY A 64 16.36 14.56 11.52
C GLY A 64 15.62 15.89 11.78
N GLU A 65 15.85 16.91 10.94
CA GLU A 65 15.26 18.25 11.08
C GLU A 65 13.97 18.46 10.27
N GLY A 66 13.57 17.42 9.50
CA GLY A 66 12.36 17.46 8.69
C GLY A 66 12.44 18.54 7.60
N ARG A 67 11.34 19.23 7.35
CA ARG A 67 11.20 20.25 6.29
C ARG A 67 12.18 21.42 6.36
N SER A 68 12.95 21.56 7.43
CA SER A 68 13.91 22.64 7.60
C SER A 68 15.24 22.42 6.86
N ASN A 69 15.42 21.27 6.20
CA ASN A 69 16.63 20.97 5.44
C ASN A 69 16.34 20.38 4.06
N ASP A 70 17.24 20.62 3.10
CA ASP A 70 17.08 20.22 1.70
C ASP A 70 17.27 18.70 1.45
N ALA A 71 17.76 17.95 2.45
CA ALA A 71 17.92 16.50 2.34
C ALA A 71 16.70 15.73 2.88
N TRP A 72 15.70 16.43 3.40
CA TRP A 72 14.42 15.84 3.77
C TRP A 72 13.67 15.38 2.53
N LEU A 73 13.21 14.13 2.50
CA LEU A 73 12.55 13.47 1.35
C LEU A 73 13.38 13.45 0.04
N ASP A 74 14.70 13.61 0.09
CA ASP A 74 15.52 13.68 -1.13
C ASP A 74 15.65 12.34 -1.88
N ARG A 75 15.26 11.25 -1.24
CA ARG A 75 15.33 9.88 -1.79
C ARG A 75 14.42 8.89 -1.06
N ILE A 76 14.20 7.75 -1.69
CA ILE A 76 13.70 6.54 -1.03
C ILE A 76 14.91 5.71 -0.57
N VAL A 77 14.79 5.05 0.58
CA VAL A 77 15.80 4.15 1.11
C VAL A 77 15.22 2.76 1.29
N VAL A 78 15.99 1.71 0.98
CA VAL A 78 15.63 0.33 1.26
C VAL A 78 16.68 -0.34 2.12
N GLN A 79 16.27 -0.88 3.26
CA GLN A 79 17.10 -1.70 4.13
C GLN A 79 16.69 -3.17 4.03
N LYS A 80 17.67 -4.08 4.12
CA LYS A 80 17.46 -5.52 3.99
C LYS A 80 17.78 -6.25 5.28
N SER A 81 16.93 -7.20 5.66
CA SER A 81 17.16 -8.18 6.73
C SER A 81 17.16 -9.60 6.16
N THR A 82 18.17 -10.40 6.52
CA THR A 82 18.30 -11.81 6.12
C THR A 82 18.11 -12.78 7.31
N ASP A 83 17.85 -12.26 8.48
CA ASP A 83 17.71 -12.99 9.74
C ASP A 83 16.29 -12.92 10.34
N GLY A 84 15.33 -12.48 9.54
CA GLY A 84 13.92 -12.43 9.93
C GLY A 84 13.51 -11.19 10.71
N GLY A 85 14.20 -10.06 10.51
CA GLY A 85 13.89 -8.75 11.09
C GLY A 85 14.75 -8.35 12.29
N GLU A 86 15.74 -9.18 12.67
CA GLU A 86 16.60 -8.88 13.83
C GLU A 86 17.64 -7.80 13.52
N THR A 87 18.33 -7.94 12.38
CA THR A 87 19.34 -6.97 11.93
C THR A 87 19.05 -6.48 10.51
N TRP A 88 19.53 -5.29 10.19
CA TRP A 88 19.26 -4.58 8.95
C TRP A 88 20.55 -4.03 8.33
N SER A 89 20.59 -3.99 7.00
CA SER A 89 21.65 -3.29 6.26
C SER A 89 21.57 -1.78 6.53
N GLU A 90 22.64 -1.05 6.21
CA GLU A 90 22.67 0.42 6.30
C GLU A 90 21.64 1.09 5.37
N GLY A 91 21.28 0.42 4.27
CA GLY A 91 20.31 0.89 3.29
C GLY A 91 20.94 1.30 1.96
N GLU A 92 20.15 1.12 0.90
CA GLU A 92 20.48 1.55 -0.47
C GLU A 92 19.58 2.74 -0.86
N SER A 93 20.17 3.73 -1.50
CA SER A 93 19.48 4.94 -1.97
C SER A 93 18.82 4.72 -3.33
N ILE A 94 17.57 5.14 -3.47
CA ILE A 94 16.77 5.04 -4.69
C ILE A 94 16.23 6.45 -5.01
N GLY A 95 16.26 6.84 -6.27
CA GLY A 95 15.58 8.04 -6.76
C GLY A 95 16.16 9.37 -6.28
N HIS A 96 17.36 9.41 -5.72
CA HIS A 96 17.99 10.67 -5.32
C HIS A 96 18.10 11.66 -6.49
N ASN A 97 17.33 12.74 -6.43
CA ASN A 97 17.19 13.72 -7.50
C ASN A 97 16.91 15.14 -6.96
N PRO A 98 17.87 15.75 -6.22
CA PRO A 98 17.65 17.07 -5.66
C PRO A 98 17.47 18.15 -6.75
N PRO A 99 16.62 19.17 -6.56
CA PRO A 99 15.94 19.52 -5.31
C PRO A 99 14.56 18.85 -5.13
N ALA A 100 14.23 17.83 -5.93
CA ALA A 100 12.96 17.13 -5.90
C ALA A 100 12.81 16.29 -4.62
N ASP A 101 11.57 16.25 -4.10
CA ASP A 101 11.18 15.49 -2.93
C ASP A 101 10.52 14.15 -3.35
N GLN A 102 10.74 13.06 -2.63
CA GLN A 102 10.25 11.72 -2.91
C GLN A 102 9.30 11.27 -1.79
N ASP A 103 8.13 10.73 -2.14
CA ASP A 103 7.10 10.34 -1.16
C ASP A 103 6.31 9.10 -1.60
N LYS A 104 5.67 8.43 -0.65
CA LYS A 104 4.72 7.31 -0.83
C LYS A 104 5.23 6.18 -1.71
N GLU A 105 6.37 5.64 -1.35
CA GLU A 105 6.97 4.50 -2.03
C GLU A 105 6.26 3.18 -1.75
N TRP A 106 5.99 2.44 -2.81
CA TRP A 106 5.42 1.10 -2.73
C TRP A 106 6.25 0.09 -3.49
N PRO A 107 6.71 -0.98 -2.83
CA PRO A 107 7.45 -2.05 -3.48
C PRO A 107 6.57 -3.23 -3.89
N ALA A 108 7.04 -3.96 -4.91
CA ALA A 108 6.59 -5.30 -5.25
C ALA A 108 7.78 -6.23 -5.49
N VAL A 109 7.61 -7.52 -5.20
CA VAL A 109 8.63 -8.53 -5.43
C VAL A 109 8.17 -9.52 -6.50
N HIS A 110 9.10 -9.95 -7.34
CA HIS A 110 8.82 -11.00 -8.31
C HIS A 110 8.52 -12.33 -7.57
N PRO A 111 7.40 -13.01 -7.83
CA PRO A 111 6.95 -14.16 -7.05
C PRO A 111 7.88 -15.39 -7.10
N ARG A 112 8.85 -15.42 -8.04
CA ARG A 112 9.78 -16.56 -8.24
C ARG A 112 11.25 -16.17 -8.27
N LYS A 113 11.59 -14.87 -8.19
CA LYS A 113 12.97 -14.35 -8.26
C LYS A 113 13.17 -13.33 -7.15
N GLN A 114 14.40 -12.91 -6.92
CA GLN A 114 14.72 -11.83 -5.99
C GLN A 114 14.75 -10.44 -6.68
N ASN A 115 14.02 -10.31 -7.77
CA ASN A 115 13.83 -9.00 -8.40
C ASN A 115 12.81 -8.20 -7.59
N ILE A 116 13.11 -6.94 -7.37
CA ILE A 116 12.28 -6.00 -6.60
C ILE A 116 12.01 -4.79 -7.49
N TYR A 117 10.81 -4.31 -7.42
CA TYR A 117 10.31 -3.17 -8.16
C TYR A 117 9.74 -2.17 -7.17
N THR A 118 9.95 -0.89 -7.39
CA THR A 118 9.38 0.15 -6.54
C THR A 118 8.87 1.30 -7.38
N THR A 119 7.78 1.87 -6.96
CA THR A 119 7.19 3.10 -7.49
C THR A 119 6.99 4.09 -6.35
N TRP A 120 7.01 5.36 -6.65
CA TRP A 120 6.78 6.43 -5.69
C TRP A 120 6.36 7.70 -6.41
N THR A 121 5.90 8.69 -5.67
CA THR A 121 5.67 10.04 -6.16
C THR A 121 6.94 10.88 -6.00
N GLN A 122 7.39 11.52 -7.08
CA GLN A 122 8.39 12.58 -7.03
C GLN A 122 7.69 13.92 -7.23
N PHE A 123 7.86 14.81 -6.30
CA PHE A 123 7.46 16.21 -6.39
C PHE A 123 8.66 17.06 -6.82
N ASP A 124 8.48 18.02 -7.71
CA ASP A 124 9.52 19.04 -7.95
C ASP A 124 9.85 19.78 -6.64
N LYS A 125 8.81 20.05 -5.82
CA LYS A 125 8.92 20.46 -4.42
C LYS A 125 7.61 20.17 -3.66
N TYR A 126 7.64 19.33 -2.64
CA TYR A 126 6.48 18.90 -1.87
C TYR A 126 5.75 20.08 -1.20
N GLY A 127 4.45 20.17 -1.43
CA GLY A 127 3.56 21.17 -0.83
C GLY A 127 3.66 22.57 -1.46
N LEU A 128 4.36 22.71 -2.61
CA LEU A 128 4.45 24.00 -3.31
C LEU A 128 3.19 24.23 -4.16
N THR A 129 2.61 25.44 -4.05
CA THR A 129 1.39 25.84 -4.77
C THR A 129 1.67 26.53 -6.13
N ASP A 130 2.92 26.47 -6.64
CA ASP A 130 3.27 26.98 -7.96
C ASP A 130 2.63 26.09 -9.05
N PRO A 131 1.86 26.66 -10.03
CA PRO A 131 1.25 25.87 -11.10
C PRO A 131 2.27 25.20 -12.06
N ASN A 132 3.54 25.56 -12.00
CA ASN A 132 4.61 24.90 -12.75
C ASN A 132 5.32 23.80 -11.92
N CYS A 133 4.91 23.57 -10.67
CA CYS A 133 5.41 22.49 -9.85
C CYS A 133 4.63 21.21 -10.15
N HIS A 134 5.33 20.12 -10.42
CA HIS A 134 4.73 18.87 -10.85
C HIS A 134 5.03 17.72 -9.89
N SER A 135 4.07 16.83 -9.76
CA SER A 135 4.22 15.51 -9.19
C SER A 135 4.20 14.46 -10.31
N ASN A 136 5.10 13.47 -10.19
CA ASN A 136 5.25 12.42 -11.19
C ASN A 136 5.43 11.06 -10.52
N ILE A 137 4.90 10.01 -11.17
CA ILE A 137 5.10 8.64 -10.74
C ILE A 137 6.43 8.13 -11.27
N MET A 138 7.30 7.77 -10.34
CA MET A 138 8.61 7.24 -10.62
C MET A 138 8.67 5.73 -10.44
N PHE A 139 9.57 5.10 -11.16
CA PHE A 139 9.83 3.67 -11.09
C PHE A 139 11.32 3.37 -11.05
N SER A 140 11.70 2.36 -10.25
CA SER A 140 13.04 1.76 -10.26
C SER A 140 12.94 0.27 -9.93
N MET A 141 13.95 -0.50 -10.36
CA MET A 141 14.01 -1.93 -10.08
C MET A 141 15.41 -2.39 -9.67
N SER A 142 15.44 -3.50 -8.92
CA SER A 142 16.65 -4.24 -8.60
C SER A 142 16.53 -5.68 -9.06
N THR A 143 17.52 -6.19 -9.78
CA THR A 143 17.61 -7.60 -10.23
C THR A 143 18.57 -8.44 -9.40
N ASN A 144 19.12 -7.87 -8.33
CA ASN A 144 20.16 -8.49 -7.50
C ASN A 144 19.86 -8.41 -5.99
N ALA A 145 18.58 -8.63 -5.64
CA ALA A 145 18.11 -8.68 -4.25
C ALA A 145 18.33 -7.37 -3.48
N GLY A 146 18.03 -6.23 -4.11
CA GLY A 146 18.08 -4.91 -3.49
C GLY A 146 19.45 -4.26 -3.40
N LYS A 147 20.53 -4.92 -3.88
CA LYS A 147 21.89 -4.42 -3.75
C LYS A 147 22.27 -3.26 -4.72
N LYS A 148 21.59 -3.18 -5.84
CA LYS A 148 21.71 -2.10 -6.83
C LYS A 148 20.38 -1.86 -7.48
N TRP A 149 20.09 -0.61 -7.77
CA TRP A 149 18.87 -0.14 -8.37
C TRP A 149 19.10 0.48 -9.74
N SER A 150 18.15 0.35 -10.63
CA SER A 150 18.16 1.06 -11.91
C SER A 150 18.04 2.57 -11.67
N LYS A 151 18.48 3.36 -12.66
CA LYS A 151 18.10 4.78 -12.65
C LYS A 151 16.58 4.90 -12.58
N ALA A 152 16.08 5.83 -11.75
CA ALA A 152 14.66 6.16 -11.70
C ALA A 152 14.19 6.72 -13.05
N ILE A 153 13.02 6.29 -13.47
CA ILE A 153 12.34 6.78 -14.67
C ILE A 153 10.91 7.20 -14.31
N GLN A 154 10.45 8.28 -14.92
CA GLN A 154 9.04 8.68 -14.87
C GLN A 154 8.24 7.73 -15.76
N ILE A 155 7.08 7.28 -15.28
CA ILE A 155 6.20 6.39 -16.03
C ILE A 155 4.88 7.04 -16.43
N ASN A 156 4.35 7.98 -15.64
CA ASN A 156 3.13 8.71 -16.00
C ASN A 156 3.37 9.75 -17.11
N GLN A 157 2.39 9.94 -18.00
CA GLN A 157 2.43 10.95 -19.05
C GLN A 157 1.74 12.25 -18.63
N THR A 158 0.76 12.18 -17.74
CA THR A 158 0.07 13.36 -17.20
C THR A 158 0.58 13.64 -15.80
N PRO A 159 1.35 14.71 -15.58
CA PRO A 159 1.80 15.10 -14.25
C PRO A 159 0.64 15.60 -13.41
N GLY A 160 0.77 15.49 -12.08
CA GLY A 160 -0.06 16.19 -11.12
C GLY A 160 0.58 17.49 -10.64
N ASP A 161 -0.04 18.16 -9.68
CA ASP A 161 0.52 19.32 -8.96
C ASP A 161 1.36 18.85 -7.75
N CYS A 162 1.91 19.83 -6.99
CA CYS A 162 2.74 19.56 -5.82
C CYS A 162 2.01 19.73 -4.47
N VAL A 163 0.69 19.87 -4.47
CA VAL A 163 -0.04 20.31 -3.28
C VAL A 163 -0.32 19.16 -2.30
N ASP A 164 -0.22 17.89 -2.74
CA ASP A 164 -0.63 16.68 -2.00
C ASP A 164 -2.15 16.70 -1.76
N ASP A 165 -2.90 16.86 -2.87
CA ASP A 165 -4.36 16.95 -2.90
C ASP A 165 -4.91 16.29 -4.20
N ASP A 166 -6.16 16.50 -4.55
CA ASP A 166 -6.90 15.84 -5.64
C ASP A 166 -6.22 15.89 -7.02
N ASN A 167 -5.42 16.89 -7.29
CA ASN A 167 -4.71 17.06 -8.56
C ASN A 167 -3.27 16.53 -8.54
N THR A 168 -2.85 15.93 -7.45
CA THR A 168 -1.53 15.31 -7.32
C THR A 168 -1.53 13.93 -7.97
N ALA A 169 -0.47 13.57 -8.72
CA ALA A 169 -0.26 12.21 -9.18
C ALA A 169 0.36 11.40 -8.05
N GLU A 170 -0.41 10.50 -7.42
CA GLU A 170 0.01 9.89 -6.15
C GLU A 170 -0.54 8.48 -5.90
N GLY A 171 0.06 7.78 -4.91
CA GLY A 171 -0.42 6.48 -4.44
C GLY A 171 -0.14 5.34 -5.42
N ALA A 172 1.00 5.36 -6.08
CA ALA A 172 1.37 4.39 -7.10
C ALA A 172 1.73 3.02 -6.49
N VAL A 173 0.82 2.04 -6.58
CA VAL A 173 1.04 0.69 -6.06
C VAL A 173 1.36 -0.29 -7.18
N PRO A 174 2.56 -0.91 -7.19
CA PRO A 174 2.96 -1.86 -8.22
C PRO A 174 2.47 -3.28 -7.93
N ALA A 175 2.19 -4.03 -9.00
CA ALA A 175 1.96 -5.47 -8.98
C ALA A 175 2.83 -6.15 -10.04
N VAL A 176 3.36 -7.34 -9.73
CA VAL A 176 4.29 -8.05 -10.61
C VAL A 176 3.86 -9.51 -10.75
N ASP A 177 3.81 -10.02 -11.96
CA ASP A 177 3.49 -11.40 -12.22
C ASP A 177 4.71 -12.33 -12.30
N ALA A 178 4.43 -13.62 -12.44
CA ALA A 178 5.45 -14.65 -12.52
C ALA A 178 6.30 -14.61 -13.82
N MET A 179 5.90 -13.84 -14.82
CA MET A 179 6.66 -13.56 -16.04
C MET A 179 7.57 -12.33 -15.89
N GLY A 180 7.39 -11.55 -14.85
CA GLY A 180 8.09 -10.29 -14.60
C GLY A 180 7.44 -9.09 -15.28
N ARG A 181 6.17 -9.21 -15.69
CA ARG A 181 5.39 -8.06 -16.16
C ARG A 181 5.00 -7.21 -14.97
N VAL A 182 5.12 -5.91 -15.11
CA VAL A 182 4.86 -4.92 -14.07
C VAL A 182 3.61 -4.13 -14.42
N PHE A 183 2.75 -3.92 -13.44
CA PHE A 183 1.53 -3.12 -13.54
C PHE A 183 1.54 -2.11 -12.39
N VAL A 184 1.18 -0.88 -12.65
CA VAL A 184 1.16 0.19 -11.63
C VAL A 184 -0.14 0.94 -11.76
N ALA A 185 -0.84 1.17 -10.64
CA ALA A 185 -2.03 2.03 -10.61
C ALA A 185 -1.81 3.17 -9.62
N TRP A 186 -2.32 4.36 -9.94
CA TRP A 186 -2.22 5.57 -9.12
C TRP A 186 -3.44 6.48 -9.31
N SER A 187 -3.62 7.42 -8.40
CA SER A 187 -4.63 8.49 -8.48
C SER A 187 -4.06 9.75 -9.11
N ASN A 188 -4.83 10.42 -9.94
CA ASN A 188 -4.55 11.76 -10.44
C ASN A 188 -5.84 12.42 -10.94
N GLN A 189 -6.15 13.62 -10.48
CA GLN A 189 -7.27 14.45 -10.95
C GLN A 189 -8.63 13.69 -10.99
N GLY A 190 -8.98 13.03 -9.88
CA GLY A 190 -10.22 12.29 -9.73
C GLY A 190 -10.36 11.08 -10.67
N THR A 191 -9.23 10.54 -11.13
CA THR A 191 -9.18 9.38 -12.01
C THR A 191 -8.08 8.43 -11.54
N ILE A 192 -8.39 7.14 -11.53
CA ILE A 192 -7.39 6.10 -11.33
C ILE A 192 -6.80 5.74 -12.69
N PHE A 193 -5.50 5.93 -12.80
CA PHE A 193 -4.70 5.57 -13.97
C PHE A 193 -3.95 4.26 -13.73
N MET A 194 -3.57 3.62 -14.82
CA MET A 194 -2.69 2.46 -14.82
C MET A 194 -1.69 2.55 -15.98
N ASP A 195 -0.47 2.14 -15.72
CA ASP A 195 0.52 1.82 -16.75
C ASP A 195 1.09 0.42 -16.53
N ARG A 196 1.70 -0.16 -17.57
CA ARG A 196 2.25 -1.51 -17.52
C ARG A 196 3.48 -1.67 -18.40
N SER A 197 4.36 -2.57 -17.97
CA SER A 197 5.56 -2.99 -18.69
C SER A 197 5.56 -4.51 -18.85
N PHE A 198 5.84 -5.00 -20.07
CA PHE A 198 5.93 -6.43 -20.35
C PHE A 198 7.36 -6.97 -20.39
N ASP A 199 8.35 -6.11 -20.19
CA ASP A 199 9.78 -6.40 -20.24
C ASP A 199 10.51 -6.06 -18.91
N GLY A 200 9.76 -6.13 -17.80
CA GLY A 200 10.31 -5.95 -16.46
C GLY A 200 10.58 -4.50 -16.08
N GLY A 201 9.88 -3.54 -16.65
CA GLY A 201 10.02 -2.12 -16.35
C GLY A 201 10.97 -1.38 -17.28
N THR A 202 11.38 -1.99 -18.41
CA THR A 202 12.27 -1.35 -19.37
C THR A 202 11.50 -0.42 -20.31
N THR A 203 10.35 -0.86 -20.81
CA THR A 203 9.44 -0.04 -21.62
C THR A 203 8.04 -0.01 -21.03
N TRP A 204 7.35 1.10 -21.21
CA TRP A 204 6.03 1.40 -20.68
C TRP A 204 5.09 1.86 -21.81
N LEU A 205 3.80 1.94 -21.54
CA LEU A 205 2.83 2.41 -22.53
C LEU A 205 3.14 3.86 -22.93
N THR A 206 2.80 4.21 -24.17
CA THR A 206 2.93 5.59 -24.65
C THR A 206 1.88 6.51 -24.01
N ASN A 207 0.74 5.93 -23.59
CA ASN A 207 -0.35 6.68 -22.92
C ASN A 207 -0.85 5.85 -21.74
N ASP A 208 -1.03 6.51 -20.60
CA ASP A 208 -1.65 5.94 -19.40
C ASP A 208 -3.09 5.51 -19.68
N LEU A 209 -3.50 4.41 -19.06
CA LEU A 209 -4.87 3.92 -19.13
C LEU A 209 -5.71 4.52 -18.00
N ALA A 210 -6.71 5.33 -18.32
CA ALA A 210 -7.71 5.75 -17.35
C ALA A 210 -8.67 4.58 -17.10
N ILE A 211 -8.58 3.94 -15.94
CA ILE A 211 -9.29 2.68 -15.66
C ILE A 211 -10.54 2.86 -14.81
N ALA A 212 -10.61 3.90 -13.97
CA ALA A 212 -11.78 4.20 -13.16
C ALA A 212 -11.88 5.70 -12.84
N LYS A 213 -13.11 6.19 -12.67
CA LYS A 213 -13.36 7.45 -11.98
C LYS A 213 -13.25 7.25 -10.49
N GLN A 214 -12.70 8.25 -9.80
CA GLN A 214 -12.57 8.30 -8.35
C GLN A 214 -13.34 9.54 -7.86
N GLU A 215 -14.60 9.33 -7.53
CA GLU A 215 -15.47 10.40 -7.07
C GLU A 215 -15.08 10.85 -5.66
N GLY A 216 -14.94 12.15 -5.43
CA GLY A 216 -14.37 12.72 -4.21
C GLY A 216 -12.85 12.85 -4.24
N GLY A 217 -12.18 12.41 -5.32
CA GLY A 217 -10.76 12.62 -5.54
C GLY A 217 -9.83 11.75 -4.68
N TRP A 218 -8.61 12.22 -4.55
CA TRP A 218 -7.59 11.64 -3.67
C TRP A 218 -7.85 12.02 -2.21
N ALA A 219 -8.06 13.32 -1.93
CA ALA A 219 -8.21 13.87 -0.58
C ALA A 219 -9.67 13.86 -0.13
N MET A 220 -10.06 12.86 0.62
CA MET A 220 -11.43 12.72 1.12
C MET A 220 -11.56 13.21 2.56
N LYS A 221 -12.64 13.94 2.84
CA LYS A 221 -13.00 14.34 4.21
C LYS A 221 -13.74 13.22 4.90
N ILE A 222 -13.08 12.62 5.89
CA ILE A 222 -13.71 11.66 6.82
C ILE A 222 -13.77 12.33 8.18
N PRO A 223 -14.95 12.55 8.78
CA PRO A 223 -15.07 13.23 10.07
C PRO A 223 -14.20 12.58 11.15
N GLY A 224 -13.48 13.39 11.94
CA GLY A 224 -12.57 12.93 12.98
C GLY A 224 -11.19 12.48 12.49
N LEU A 225 -10.88 12.59 11.18
CA LEU A 225 -9.53 12.42 10.64
C LEU A 225 -9.00 13.76 10.15
N SER A 226 -7.73 14.05 10.43
CA SER A 226 -7.05 15.24 9.90
C SER A 226 -6.88 15.22 8.39
N ARG A 227 -6.72 14.02 7.82
CA ARG A 227 -6.76 13.73 6.37
C ARG A 227 -7.09 12.26 6.13
N SER A 228 -7.61 11.97 4.96
CA SER A 228 -7.80 10.62 4.43
C SER A 228 -7.64 10.64 2.91
N ASN A 229 -7.26 9.53 2.34
CA ASN A 229 -7.06 9.42 0.91
C ASN A 229 -7.77 8.20 0.31
N GLY A 230 -7.97 8.25 -1.00
CA GLY A 230 -8.57 7.18 -1.79
C GLY A 230 -7.55 6.29 -2.50
N MET A 231 -6.37 6.07 -1.94
CA MET A 231 -5.27 5.32 -2.56
C MET A 231 -5.74 4.04 -3.26
N PRO A 232 -5.49 3.89 -4.57
CA PRO A 232 -5.79 2.67 -5.29
C PRO A 232 -4.73 1.61 -5.02
N VAL A 233 -5.14 0.46 -4.50
CA VAL A 233 -4.23 -0.66 -4.21
C VAL A 233 -4.40 -1.75 -5.26
N LEU A 234 -3.35 -1.96 -6.05
CA LEU A 234 -3.30 -2.96 -7.12
C LEU A 234 -2.58 -4.22 -6.65
N LYS A 235 -3.15 -5.39 -6.93
CA LYS A 235 -2.50 -6.70 -6.75
C LYS A 235 -2.77 -7.61 -7.94
N ILE A 236 -1.97 -8.67 -8.06
CA ILE A 236 -2.10 -9.67 -9.11
C ILE A 236 -2.19 -11.07 -8.49
N ASP A 237 -3.00 -11.92 -9.08
CA ASP A 237 -3.08 -13.34 -8.71
C ASP A 237 -1.88 -14.10 -9.29
N ASN A 238 -0.95 -14.48 -8.43
CA ASN A 238 0.19 -15.31 -8.75
C ASN A 238 -0.01 -16.78 -8.38
N SER A 239 -1.21 -17.17 -7.94
CA SER A 239 -1.55 -18.56 -7.60
C SER A 239 -1.51 -19.47 -8.84
N LYS A 240 -1.66 -20.77 -8.60
CA LYS A 240 -1.81 -21.75 -9.69
C LYS A 240 -3.26 -21.93 -10.12
N GLY A 241 -4.17 -21.10 -9.61
CA GLY A 241 -5.60 -21.17 -9.87
C GLY A 241 -5.99 -20.70 -11.27
N ARG A 242 -7.27 -20.85 -11.59
CA ARG A 242 -7.88 -20.45 -12.88
C ARG A 242 -7.72 -18.95 -13.18
N LEU A 243 -7.61 -18.14 -12.14
CA LEU A 243 -7.53 -16.69 -12.25
C LEU A 243 -6.08 -16.15 -12.19
N ASN A 244 -5.08 -17.05 -12.30
CA ASN A 244 -3.68 -16.65 -12.39
C ASN A 244 -3.48 -15.54 -13.44
N GLY A 245 -2.79 -14.47 -13.06
CA GLY A 245 -2.56 -13.29 -13.89
C GLY A 245 -3.69 -12.27 -13.88
N SER A 246 -4.78 -12.50 -13.14
CA SER A 246 -5.82 -11.50 -12.95
C SER A 246 -5.31 -10.36 -12.07
N LEU A 247 -5.63 -9.13 -12.46
CA LEU A 247 -5.39 -7.93 -11.68
C LEU A 247 -6.62 -7.62 -10.82
N TYR A 248 -6.38 -7.20 -9.60
CA TYR A 248 -7.40 -6.77 -8.65
C TYR A 248 -7.04 -5.37 -8.14
N LEU A 249 -8.01 -4.49 -8.15
CA LEU A 249 -7.90 -3.11 -7.71
C LEU A 249 -8.92 -2.83 -6.63
N VAL A 250 -8.49 -2.22 -5.52
CA VAL A 250 -9.37 -1.72 -4.45
C VAL A 250 -9.05 -0.26 -4.18
N TRP A 251 -10.07 0.55 -3.90
CA TRP A 251 -9.94 1.95 -3.46
C TRP A 251 -11.14 2.36 -2.64
N ALA A 252 -11.06 3.52 -1.99
CA ALA A 252 -12.20 4.19 -1.40
C ALA A 252 -12.61 5.38 -2.26
N ASP A 253 -13.92 5.64 -2.40
CA ASP A 253 -14.42 6.87 -3.00
C ASP A 253 -15.83 7.25 -2.50
N GLN A 254 -16.27 8.46 -2.84
CA GLN A 254 -17.51 9.09 -2.37
C GLN A 254 -18.59 9.17 -3.46
N ARG A 255 -18.67 8.19 -4.37
CA ARG A 255 -19.70 8.19 -5.44
C ARG A 255 -21.13 8.06 -4.92
N ASN A 256 -21.32 7.60 -3.70
CA ASN A 256 -22.63 7.52 -3.05
C ASN A 256 -22.99 8.78 -2.22
N GLY A 257 -22.01 9.65 -1.95
CA GLY A 257 -22.15 10.90 -1.20
C GLY A 257 -20.88 11.24 -0.42
N GLU A 258 -20.70 12.51 -0.09
CA GLU A 258 -19.57 12.97 0.75
C GLU A 258 -19.64 12.40 2.17
N ASP A 259 -20.82 12.03 2.64
CA ASP A 259 -21.12 11.39 3.93
C ASP A 259 -21.23 9.86 3.84
N ASP A 260 -20.91 9.28 2.66
CA ASP A 260 -21.09 7.85 2.33
C ASP A 260 -19.89 7.33 1.54
N THR A 261 -18.72 7.33 2.16
CA THR A 261 -17.49 6.79 1.57
C THR A 261 -17.52 5.27 1.63
N ASP A 262 -17.33 4.62 0.50
CA ASP A 262 -17.39 3.16 0.36
C ASP A 262 -16.08 2.58 -0.18
N ILE A 263 -15.91 1.26 0.00
CA ILE A 263 -14.83 0.48 -0.57
C ILE A 263 -15.27 -0.15 -1.88
N TRP A 264 -14.51 0.11 -2.94
CA TRP A 264 -14.79 -0.33 -4.31
C TRP A 264 -13.71 -1.29 -4.80
N PHE A 265 -14.14 -2.23 -5.63
CA PHE A 265 -13.29 -3.27 -6.19
C PHE A 265 -13.55 -3.45 -7.69
N MET A 266 -12.48 -3.67 -8.44
CA MET A 266 -12.54 -4.06 -9.86
C MET A 266 -11.55 -5.19 -10.13
N ARG A 267 -11.84 -5.96 -11.20
CA ARG A 267 -10.98 -7.04 -11.68
C ARG A 267 -10.75 -6.93 -13.18
N SER A 268 -9.52 -7.22 -13.60
CA SER A 268 -9.16 -7.45 -15.01
C SER A 268 -8.53 -8.84 -15.16
N THR A 269 -8.96 -9.60 -16.17
CA THR A 269 -8.42 -10.93 -16.51
C THR A 269 -7.57 -10.91 -17.78
N ASN A 270 -7.35 -9.75 -18.36
CA ASN A 270 -6.65 -9.53 -19.61
C ASN A 270 -5.60 -8.41 -19.51
N GLN A 271 -4.84 -8.41 -18.42
CA GLN A 271 -3.68 -7.52 -18.22
C GLN A 271 -4.03 -6.03 -18.15
N GLY A 272 -5.28 -5.70 -17.76
CA GLY A 272 -5.75 -4.33 -17.60
C GLY A 272 -6.37 -3.71 -18.87
N ASP A 273 -6.54 -4.46 -19.98
CA ASP A 273 -7.22 -3.95 -21.16
C ASP A 273 -8.71 -3.69 -20.92
N PHE A 274 -9.35 -4.54 -20.12
CA PHE A 274 -10.74 -4.36 -19.68
C PHE A 274 -10.88 -4.67 -18.20
N TRP A 275 -11.73 -3.91 -17.54
CA TRP A 275 -12.06 -4.05 -16.14
C TRP A 275 -13.56 -4.31 -15.95
N THR A 276 -13.91 -5.05 -14.90
CA THR A 276 -15.31 -5.16 -14.48
C THR A 276 -15.84 -3.80 -14.06
N GLN A 277 -17.17 -3.66 -13.99
CA GLN A 277 -17.74 -2.50 -13.31
C GLN A 277 -17.32 -2.51 -11.83
N PRO A 278 -17.17 -1.33 -11.20
CA PRO A 278 -16.89 -1.25 -9.77
C PRO A 278 -17.95 -1.97 -8.94
N LEU A 279 -17.50 -2.85 -8.06
CA LEU A 279 -18.32 -3.57 -7.08
C LEU A 279 -18.07 -2.96 -5.70
N ARG A 280 -19.16 -2.54 -5.02
CA ARG A 280 -19.07 -2.11 -3.61
C ARG A 280 -18.81 -3.34 -2.73
N ILE A 281 -17.79 -3.26 -1.88
CA ILE A 281 -17.38 -4.37 -0.99
C ILE A 281 -18.16 -4.37 0.30
N ASN A 282 -18.25 -3.23 0.98
CA ASN A 282 -19.00 -3.11 2.22
C ASN A 282 -20.52 -3.29 1.96
N GLN A 283 -21.16 -4.10 2.78
CA GLN A 283 -22.58 -4.53 2.61
C GLN A 283 -23.51 -3.83 3.59
N ASP A 284 -23.14 -2.67 4.08
CA ASP A 284 -23.94 -1.84 4.98
C ASP A 284 -24.97 -0.98 4.22
N GLY A 285 -25.79 -0.23 4.99
CA GLY A 285 -26.69 0.79 4.47
C GLY A 285 -25.93 2.04 4.02
N LYS A 286 -26.67 3.07 3.58
CA LYS A 286 -26.12 4.37 3.17
C LYS A 286 -25.78 5.26 4.36
N GLY A 287 -24.88 6.22 4.14
CA GLY A 287 -24.58 7.31 5.07
C GLY A 287 -23.61 6.92 6.18
N LYS A 288 -22.69 6.02 5.87
CA LYS A 288 -21.61 5.61 6.78
C LYS A 288 -20.29 5.56 6.02
N HIS A 289 -19.19 5.83 6.70
CA HIS A 289 -17.87 5.85 6.08
C HIS A 289 -17.15 4.51 6.24
N GLN A 290 -16.61 4.01 5.14
CA GLN A 290 -15.57 2.99 5.07
C GLN A 290 -14.37 3.59 4.34
N PHE A 291 -13.14 3.42 4.87
CA PHE A 291 -11.97 4.15 4.39
C PHE A 291 -10.66 3.39 4.58
N MET A 292 -9.62 3.87 3.90
CA MET A 292 -8.24 3.33 3.92
C MET A 292 -8.18 1.82 3.66
N PRO A 293 -8.70 1.33 2.53
CA PRO A 293 -8.63 -0.09 2.21
C PRO A 293 -7.21 -0.52 1.87
N TRP A 294 -6.89 -1.79 2.15
CA TRP A 294 -5.72 -2.46 1.62
C TRP A 294 -6.04 -3.86 1.14
N LEU A 295 -5.38 -4.32 0.08
CA LEU A 295 -5.67 -5.57 -0.63
C LEU A 295 -4.49 -6.54 -0.53
N ALA A 296 -4.75 -7.80 -0.22
CA ALA A 296 -3.83 -8.91 -0.39
C ALA A 296 -4.44 -10.04 -1.22
N VAL A 297 -3.60 -10.75 -1.95
CA VAL A 297 -3.95 -11.99 -2.65
C VAL A 297 -2.99 -13.07 -2.17
N ASP A 298 -3.50 -14.20 -1.73
CA ASP A 298 -2.67 -15.34 -1.33
C ASP A 298 -2.14 -16.06 -2.58
N ASP A 299 -0.83 -16.08 -2.75
CA ASP A 299 -0.15 -16.67 -3.92
C ASP A 299 -0.33 -18.20 -4.08
N GLU A 300 -0.83 -18.90 -3.05
CA GLU A 300 -1.09 -20.34 -3.14
C GLU A 300 -2.57 -20.63 -3.48
N THR A 301 -3.50 -19.87 -2.90
CA THR A 301 -4.94 -20.13 -3.05
C THR A 301 -5.62 -19.23 -4.08
N GLY A 302 -5.06 -18.05 -4.36
CA GLY A 302 -5.70 -16.99 -5.13
C GLY A 302 -6.85 -16.30 -4.39
N TYR A 303 -7.00 -16.54 -3.09
CA TYR A 303 -8.02 -15.89 -2.29
C TYR A 303 -7.66 -14.42 -2.05
N ILE A 304 -8.68 -13.59 -2.03
CA ILE A 304 -8.55 -12.13 -1.90
C ILE A 304 -8.98 -11.73 -0.51
N TYR A 305 -8.22 -10.82 0.10
CA TYR A 305 -8.49 -10.25 1.42
C TYR A 305 -8.38 -8.74 1.34
N ILE A 306 -9.37 -8.01 1.87
CA ILE A 306 -9.43 -6.55 1.90
C ILE A 306 -9.65 -6.11 3.33
N LEU A 307 -8.71 -5.33 3.85
CA LEU A 307 -8.79 -4.68 5.17
C LEU A 307 -9.31 -3.26 4.97
N TYR A 308 -10.15 -2.76 5.88
CA TYR A 308 -10.60 -1.35 5.88
C TYR A 308 -11.19 -0.96 7.23
N TYR A 309 -11.26 0.35 7.49
CA TYR A 309 -12.00 0.91 8.61
C TYR A 309 -13.48 1.07 8.27
N ASP A 310 -14.35 0.95 9.29
CA ASP A 310 -15.79 0.91 9.10
C ASP A 310 -16.55 1.53 10.27
N ARG A 311 -17.53 2.36 9.98
CA ARG A 311 -18.40 3.04 10.95
C ARG A 311 -19.86 2.62 10.89
N ARG A 312 -20.20 1.54 10.17
CA ARG A 312 -21.58 1.09 9.92
C ARG A 312 -22.42 0.89 11.19
N ALA A 313 -21.79 0.54 12.31
CA ALA A 313 -22.47 0.19 13.54
C ALA A 313 -22.77 1.39 14.46
N TYR A 314 -22.32 2.61 14.11
CA TYR A 314 -22.31 3.75 15.00
C TYR A 314 -22.89 5.01 14.35
N ASP A 315 -23.49 5.88 15.17
CA ASP A 315 -23.98 7.20 14.76
C ASP A 315 -22.99 8.33 15.14
N ASP A 316 -21.84 7.97 15.67
CA ASP A 316 -20.75 8.86 16.04
C ASP A 316 -19.44 8.50 15.29
N LEU A 317 -18.29 8.93 15.78
CA LEU A 317 -16.98 8.70 15.19
C LEU A 317 -16.36 7.34 15.57
N GLN A 318 -17.08 6.49 16.28
CA GLN A 318 -16.60 5.15 16.61
C GLN A 318 -16.31 4.38 15.34
N THR A 319 -15.13 3.75 15.30
CA THR A 319 -14.57 3.11 14.13
C THR A 319 -14.15 1.68 14.48
N ASP A 320 -14.61 0.73 13.70
CA ASP A 320 -14.18 -0.68 13.73
C ASP A 320 -13.22 -0.97 12.58
N VAL A 321 -12.67 -2.18 12.56
CA VAL A 321 -11.85 -2.72 11.48
C VAL A 321 -12.52 -3.97 10.92
N TYR A 322 -12.70 -4.00 9.62
CA TYR A 322 -13.32 -5.11 8.90
C TYR A 322 -12.34 -5.76 7.93
N LEU A 323 -12.52 -7.06 7.75
CA LEU A 323 -11.87 -7.89 6.75
C LEU A 323 -12.94 -8.43 5.80
N ALA A 324 -12.90 -8.02 4.54
CA ALA A 324 -13.64 -8.69 3.48
C ALA A 324 -12.76 -9.75 2.81
N TYR A 325 -13.36 -10.86 2.38
CA TYR A 325 -12.63 -11.92 1.69
C TYR A 325 -13.46 -12.56 0.57
N SER A 326 -12.77 -13.00 -0.48
CA SER A 326 -13.33 -13.69 -1.63
C SER A 326 -12.53 -14.94 -1.95
N VAL A 327 -13.23 -16.03 -2.27
CA VAL A 327 -12.64 -17.32 -2.69
C VAL A 327 -12.93 -17.63 -4.17
N ASP A 328 -13.62 -16.74 -4.85
CA ASP A 328 -14.08 -16.88 -6.24
C ASP A 328 -13.51 -15.81 -7.19
N GLY A 329 -12.41 -15.17 -6.77
CA GLY A 329 -11.70 -14.15 -7.55
C GLY A 329 -12.43 -12.82 -7.61
N GLY A 330 -13.11 -12.45 -6.53
CA GLY A 330 -13.81 -11.18 -6.40
C GLY A 330 -15.18 -11.14 -7.07
N ALA A 331 -15.78 -12.30 -7.36
CA ALA A 331 -17.17 -12.34 -7.83
C ALA A 331 -18.14 -12.09 -6.67
N THR A 332 -17.82 -12.62 -5.48
CA THR A 332 -18.55 -12.36 -4.24
C THR A 332 -17.59 -12.13 -3.07
N PHE A 333 -18.03 -11.34 -2.08
CA PHE A 333 -17.28 -11.08 -0.86
C PHE A 333 -18.11 -11.42 0.37
N LYS A 334 -17.45 -11.91 1.41
CA LYS A 334 -17.96 -12.00 2.77
C LYS A 334 -17.16 -11.07 3.65
N GLU A 335 -17.78 -10.58 4.71
CA GLU A 335 -17.16 -9.62 5.63
C GLU A 335 -17.16 -10.14 7.06
N GLN A 336 -16.15 -9.77 7.80
CA GLN A 336 -16.03 -10.04 9.24
C GLN A 336 -15.40 -8.85 9.95
N LYS A 337 -16.00 -8.40 11.05
CA LYS A 337 -15.35 -7.49 11.98
C LYS A 337 -14.21 -8.21 12.66
N ILE A 338 -13.02 -7.59 12.67
CA ILE A 338 -11.80 -8.14 13.29
C ILE A 338 -11.28 -7.31 14.48
N SER A 339 -11.74 -6.07 14.65
CA SER A 339 -11.50 -5.29 15.86
C SER A 339 -12.33 -5.85 17.03
N GLU A 340 -11.73 -5.97 18.21
CA GLU A 340 -12.44 -6.41 19.42
C GLU A 340 -13.39 -5.33 19.94
N THR A 341 -12.90 -4.08 19.96
CA THR A 341 -13.64 -2.90 20.39
C THR A 341 -13.44 -1.76 19.40
N PRO A 342 -14.43 -0.86 19.25
CA PRO A 342 -14.25 0.35 18.46
C PRO A 342 -13.26 1.31 19.10
N PHE A 343 -12.79 2.28 18.31
CA PHE A 343 -11.98 3.40 18.76
C PHE A 343 -12.48 4.70 18.09
N ILE A 344 -12.05 5.85 18.61
CA ILE A 344 -12.47 7.15 18.09
C ILE A 344 -11.22 7.95 17.70
N PRO A 345 -10.97 8.16 16.40
CA PRO A 345 -9.91 9.05 15.94
C PRO A 345 -10.29 10.51 16.19
N THR A 346 -9.27 11.38 16.26
CA THR A 346 -9.43 12.83 16.42
C THR A 346 -8.59 13.57 15.38
N GLU A 347 -9.13 14.67 14.85
CA GLU A 347 -8.45 15.54 13.87
C GLU A 347 -7.20 16.22 14.42
N GLU A 348 -7.07 16.32 15.74
CA GLU A 348 -5.90 16.92 16.40
C GLU A 348 -4.62 16.10 16.26
N LYS A 349 -4.76 14.82 15.87
CA LYS A 349 -3.64 13.89 15.74
C LYS A 349 -3.65 13.25 14.36
N PHE A 350 -2.49 13.23 13.74
CA PHE A 350 -2.31 12.48 12.50
C PHE A 350 -2.53 10.97 12.77
N PHE A 351 -3.51 10.42 12.05
CA PHE A 351 -3.93 9.03 12.23
C PHE A 351 -3.13 8.04 11.39
N GLY A 352 -2.53 8.50 10.30
CA GLY A 352 -1.89 7.73 9.24
C GLY A 352 -2.68 7.82 7.94
N ASP A 353 -2.06 7.39 6.85
CA ASP A 353 -2.61 7.49 5.50
C ASP A 353 -3.08 6.14 4.93
N TYR A 354 -2.70 5.02 5.54
CA TYR A 354 -2.99 3.70 5.02
C TYR A 354 -2.97 2.61 6.11
N THR A 355 -3.68 1.53 5.84
CA THR A 355 -3.56 0.24 6.51
C THR A 355 -2.65 -0.67 5.70
N ASN A 356 -2.44 -1.91 6.12
CA ASN A 356 -1.82 -2.93 5.27
C ASN A 356 -2.30 -4.34 5.63
N ILE A 357 -2.20 -5.25 4.68
CA ILE A 357 -2.50 -6.68 4.88
C ILE A 357 -1.61 -7.51 3.96
N ASP A 358 -1.11 -8.62 4.45
CA ASP A 358 -0.45 -9.65 3.64
C ASP A 358 -1.11 -11.00 3.86
N ALA A 359 -1.07 -11.86 2.84
CA ALA A 359 -1.64 -13.20 2.88
C ALA A 359 -0.71 -14.19 2.18
N PHE A 360 -0.43 -15.32 2.84
CA PHE A 360 0.39 -16.36 2.28
C PHE A 360 0.12 -17.71 2.94
N LYS A 361 -0.18 -18.74 2.13
CA LYS A 361 -0.45 -20.12 2.57
C LYS A 361 -1.54 -20.22 3.64
N GLY A 362 -2.62 -19.46 3.43
CA GLY A 362 -3.75 -19.42 4.34
C GLY A 362 -3.52 -18.68 5.66
N VAL A 363 -2.39 -17.99 5.81
CA VAL A 363 -2.12 -17.08 6.92
C VAL A 363 -2.38 -15.65 6.42
N ILE A 364 -3.22 -14.90 7.13
CA ILE A 364 -3.61 -13.53 6.82
C ILE A 364 -3.16 -12.64 7.98
N THR A 365 -2.45 -11.55 7.67
CA THR A 365 -1.88 -10.63 8.67
C THR A 365 -2.24 -9.19 8.36
N PRO A 366 -3.46 -8.75 8.75
CA PRO A 366 -3.83 -7.34 8.69
C PRO A 366 -3.03 -6.54 9.73
N ILE A 367 -2.73 -5.27 9.39
CA ILE A 367 -2.15 -4.30 10.31
C ILE A 367 -2.87 -2.96 10.17
N TRP A 368 -3.19 -2.33 11.28
CA TRP A 368 -3.94 -1.07 11.29
C TRP A 368 -3.53 -0.18 12.46
N THR A 369 -3.76 1.11 12.31
CA THR A 369 -3.65 2.08 13.39
C THR A 369 -4.94 2.07 14.22
N ARG A 370 -4.81 2.17 15.52
CA ARG A 370 -5.89 2.40 16.48
C ARG A 370 -5.57 3.67 17.28
N MET A 371 -6.58 4.46 17.62
CA MET A 371 -6.42 5.64 18.45
C MET A 371 -7.33 5.54 19.68
N ASP A 372 -6.74 5.61 20.86
CA ASP A 372 -7.45 5.63 22.14
C ASP A 372 -6.98 6.86 22.94
N ASP A 373 -7.90 7.74 23.30
CA ASP A 373 -7.62 9.00 24.04
C ASP A 373 -6.48 9.83 23.41
N GLY A 374 -6.47 9.94 22.07
CA GLY A 374 -5.46 10.68 21.32
C GLY A 374 -4.09 10.00 21.27
N ARG A 375 -3.96 8.75 21.67
CA ARG A 375 -2.76 7.93 21.53
C ARG A 375 -2.93 6.93 20.41
N THR A 376 -2.00 6.93 19.46
CA THR A 376 -1.97 5.94 18.39
C THR A 376 -1.23 4.67 18.83
N SER A 377 -1.76 3.54 18.42
CA SER A 377 -1.17 2.21 18.57
C SER A 377 -1.29 1.48 17.24
N VAL A 378 -0.37 0.55 16.99
CA VAL A 378 -0.43 -0.33 15.83
C VAL A 378 -0.85 -1.71 16.29
N LEU A 379 -1.93 -2.22 15.71
CA LEU A 379 -2.49 -3.53 16.02
C LEU A 379 -2.37 -4.46 14.81
N THR A 380 -2.32 -5.74 15.08
CA THR A 380 -2.36 -6.80 14.07
C THR A 380 -3.16 -7.98 14.60
N SER A 381 -3.61 -8.82 13.69
CA SER A 381 -4.20 -10.11 13.99
C SER A 381 -3.55 -11.16 13.09
N ILE A 382 -3.46 -12.41 13.56
CA ILE A 382 -3.04 -13.54 12.74
C ILE A 382 -4.24 -14.43 12.55
N ILE A 383 -4.80 -14.40 11.34
CA ILE A 383 -6.01 -15.08 10.96
C ILE A 383 -5.64 -16.25 10.04
N LYS A 384 -6.30 -17.36 10.17
CA LYS A 384 -6.20 -18.47 9.21
C LYS A 384 -7.42 -18.45 8.30
N ASP A 385 -7.21 -18.73 7.03
CA ASP A 385 -8.29 -18.85 6.05
C ASP A 385 -9.33 -19.90 6.46
N SER A 386 -8.90 -21.00 7.10
CA SER A 386 -9.77 -22.04 7.65
C SER A 386 -10.76 -21.55 8.71
N ASP A 387 -10.45 -20.45 9.38
CA ASP A 387 -11.31 -19.84 10.40
C ASP A 387 -12.40 -18.97 9.77
N LEU A 388 -12.11 -18.41 8.59
CA LEU A 388 -13.04 -17.60 7.79
C LEU A 388 -13.93 -18.45 6.87
N ILE A 389 -13.32 -19.47 6.23
CA ILE A 389 -13.93 -20.26 5.16
C ILE A 389 -14.36 -21.59 5.77
N LYS A 390 -15.52 -21.59 6.45
CA LYS A 390 -16.14 -22.85 6.89
C LYS A 390 -16.56 -23.64 5.66
N LYS A 391 -16.07 -24.87 5.54
CA LYS A 391 -16.45 -25.83 4.49
C LYS A 391 -17.90 -26.23 4.60
#